data_92a0dbe78549e7954ec2ea0db3f6d0dd
#
_entry.id   92a0dbe78549e7954ec2ea0db3f6d0dd
#
_cell.length_a   1.000
_cell.length_b   1.000
_cell.length_c   1.000
_cell.angle_alpha   90.00
_cell.angle_beta   90.00
_cell.angle_gamma   90.00
#
_symmetry.space_group_name_H-M   'P 1'
#
loop_
_entity.id
_entity.type
_entity.pdbx_description
1 polymer ?
#
loop_
_entity_poly.entity_id
_entity_poly.type
_entity_poly.pdbx_seq_one_letter_code
_entity_poly.pdbx_strand_id
1 'polypeptide(L)'
;LEVTYNAERDDYHPHFHVLIAVNKSYFKDTKSYISQKEWLNLWRDVTGNPDITQVHVQRVKQNNQKELYEMAKYTGKDSDYLSNQKVFDTYYKSLKGKQVLVYSGLFKEARKKLKDGDLDYLKEIDPTEYVYQIFYMWNQKEYLASEIFDLTDEEKREVNQKMINEIEEEK
;
A
#
# COMPACT_ATOMS: atom_id res chain seq x y z
N LEU A 1 6.99 0.61 -3.21
CA LEU A 1 7.86 -0.54 -3.48
C LEU A 1 7.08 -1.81 -3.18
N GLU A 2 7.06 -2.72 -4.09
CA GLU A 2 6.55 -4.09 -3.92
C GLU A 2 7.69 -5.06 -4.25
N VAL A 3 7.75 -6.17 -3.53
CA VAL A 3 8.68 -7.26 -3.81
C VAL A 3 7.88 -8.54 -3.92
N THR A 4 8.04 -9.27 -5.02
CA THR A 4 7.47 -10.60 -5.19
C THR A 4 8.57 -11.66 -5.18
N TYR A 5 8.25 -12.85 -4.69
CA TYR A 5 9.16 -14.00 -4.69
C TYR A 5 8.63 -15.09 -5.62
N ASN A 6 9.52 -15.63 -6.43
CA ASN A 6 9.22 -16.78 -7.29
C ASN A 6 9.89 -18.04 -6.72
N ALA A 7 9.08 -18.96 -6.22
CA ALA A 7 9.57 -20.17 -5.58
C ALA A 7 10.22 -21.19 -6.56
N GLU A 8 9.80 -21.17 -7.82
CA GLU A 8 10.37 -22.09 -8.84
C GLU A 8 11.78 -21.66 -9.27
N ARG A 9 12.03 -20.35 -9.33
CA ARG A 9 13.33 -19.80 -9.72
C ARG A 9 14.21 -19.40 -8.53
N ASP A 10 13.67 -19.43 -7.31
CA ASP A 10 14.32 -18.91 -6.08
C ASP A 10 14.84 -17.47 -6.28
N ASP A 11 14.05 -16.61 -6.92
CA ASP A 11 14.40 -15.22 -7.19
C ASP A 11 13.38 -14.22 -6.64
N TYR A 12 13.84 -12.97 -6.47
CA TYR A 12 13.05 -11.84 -5.99
C TYR A 12 12.91 -10.81 -7.09
N HIS A 13 11.71 -10.27 -7.23
CA HIS A 13 11.41 -9.23 -8.20
C HIS A 13 10.93 -7.94 -7.50
N PRO A 14 11.85 -7.05 -7.07
CA PRO A 14 11.50 -5.75 -6.56
C PRO A 14 11.05 -4.82 -7.69
N HIS A 15 9.92 -4.13 -7.49
CA HIS A 15 9.41 -3.16 -8.44
C HIS A 15 8.65 -2.02 -7.76
N PHE A 16 8.54 -0.90 -8.46
CA PHE A 16 7.87 0.27 -7.96
C PHE A 16 6.54 0.49 -8.69
N HIS A 17 5.49 0.71 -7.91
CA HIS A 17 4.26 1.33 -8.41
C HIS A 17 4.36 2.83 -8.14
N VAL A 18 4.17 3.64 -9.16
CA VAL A 18 4.29 5.09 -9.05
C VAL A 18 3.04 5.76 -9.61
N LEU A 19 2.39 6.59 -8.80
CA LEU A 19 1.30 7.44 -9.23
C LEU A 19 1.82 8.85 -9.48
N ILE A 20 1.58 9.37 -10.68
CA ILE A 20 2.04 10.71 -11.07
C ILE A 20 0.83 11.57 -11.43
N ALA A 21 0.64 12.67 -10.72
CA ALA A 21 -0.37 13.65 -11.06
C ALA A 21 0.11 14.52 -12.22
N VAL A 22 -0.66 14.55 -13.28
CA VAL A 22 -0.35 15.33 -14.50
C VAL A 22 -1.53 16.19 -14.91
N ASN A 23 -1.28 17.25 -15.65
CA ASN A 23 -2.32 18.09 -16.23
C ASN A 23 -3.17 17.31 -17.25
N LYS A 24 -4.42 17.72 -17.43
CA LYS A 24 -5.33 17.11 -18.43
C LYS A 24 -4.77 17.14 -19.85
N SER A 25 -3.93 18.13 -20.17
CA SER A 25 -3.28 18.29 -21.47
C SER A 25 -2.09 17.36 -21.69
N TYR A 26 -1.54 16.73 -20.64
CA TYR A 26 -0.30 15.94 -20.69
C TYR A 26 -0.24 14.94 -21.87
N PHE A 27 -1.30 14.21 -22.09
CA PHE A 27 -1.39 13.20 -23.15
C PHE A 27 -1.63 13.80 -24.56
N LYS A 28 -1.88 15.10 -24.65
CA LYS A 28 -2.07 15.84 -25.92
C LYS A 28 -0.88 16.75 -26.24
N ASP A 29 -0.07 17.06 -25.26
CA ASP A 29 1.06 17.95 -25.37
C ASP A 29 2.33 17.16 -25.71
N THR A 30 2.73 17.22 -26.97
CA THR A 30 3.91 16.50 -27.47
C THR A 30 5.22 17.00 -26.86
N LYS A 31 5.24 18.18 -26.24
CA LYS A 31 6.47 18.74 -25.62
C LYS A 31 6.69 18.24 -24.20
N SER A 32 5.60 17.97 -23.47
CA SER A 32 5.66 17.56 -22.06
C SER A 32 5.45 16.06 -21.89
N TYR A 33 5.01 15.37 -22.93
CA TYR A 33 4.72 13.94 -22.88
C TYR A 33 6.02 13.12 -22.90
N ILE A 34 6.18 12.27 -21.89
CA ILE A 34 7.28 11.31 -21.81
C ILE A 34 6.78 9.96 -22.32
N SER A 35 7.39 9.48 -23.39
CA SER A 35 7.06 8.18 -23.99
C SER A 35 7.51 7.01 -23.11
N GLN A 36 6.95 5.82 -23.31
CA GLN A 36 7.38 4.62 -22.60
C GLN A 36 8.89 4.34 -22.77
N LYS A 37 9.45 4.61 -23.95
CA LYS A 37 10.88 4.45 -24.23
C LYS A 37 11.73 5.43 -23.41
N GLU A 38 11.30 6.66 -23.27
CA GLU A 38 11.98 7.66 -22.45
C GLU A 38 11.90 7.32 -20.97
N TRP A 39 10.72 6.83 -20.48
CA TRP A 39 10.59 6.30 -19.14
C TRP A 39 11.52 5.12 -18.87
N LEU A 40 11.65 4.19 -19.82
CA LEU A 40 12.57 3.06 -19.71
C LEU A 40 14.03 3.52 -19.62
N ASN A 41 14.44 4.45 -20.46
CA ASN A 41 15.80 5.00 -20.44
C ASN A 41 16.08 5.73 -19.12
N LEU A 42 15.15 6.60 -18.69
CA LEU A 42 15.25 7.30 -17.41
C LEU A 42 15.40 6.31 -16.24
N TRP A 43 14.64 5.24 -16.27
CA TRP A 43 14.70 4.23 -15.22
C TRP A 43 16.03 3.47 -15.19
N ARG A 44 16.56 3.12 -16.37
CA ARG A 44 17.90 2.53 -16.51
C ARG A 44 19.00 3.45 -15.98
N ASP A 45 18.92 4.72 -16.33
CA ASP A 45 19.90 5.73 -15.92
C ASP A 45 19.89 5.93 -14.40
N VAL A 46 18.71 6.09 -13.80
CA VAL A 46 18.56 6.32 -12.35
C VAL A 46 18.97 5.10 -11.52
N THR A 47 18.69 3.89 -12.00
CA THR A 47 19.06 2.65 -11.32
C THR A 47 20.47 2.18 -11.60
N GLY A 48 21.12 2.72 -12.64
CA GLY A 48 22.40 2.23 -13.16
C GLY A 48 22.32 0.80 -13.73
N ASN A 49 21.10 0.33 -14.06
CA ASN A 49 20.88 -1.03 -14.55
C ASN A 49 20.37 -1.03 -15.99
N PRO A 50 21.25 -1.30 -16.98
CA PRO A 50 20.89 -1.35 -18.40
C PRO A 50 20.03 -2.56 -18.77
N ASP A 51 20.01 -3.62 -17.92
CA ASP A 51 19.31 -4.88 -18.20
C ASP A 51 17.80 -4.79 -17.98
N ILE A 52 17.32 -3.68 -17.44
CA ILE A 52 15.88 -3.45 -17.32
C ILE A 52 15.27 -3.37 -18.72
N THR A 53 14.35 -4.29 -19.02
CA THR A 53 13.77 -4.42 -20.36
C THR A 53 12.44 -3.71 -20.53
N GLN A 54 11.74 -3.42 -19.44
CA GLN A 54 10.36 -2.94 -19.49
C GLN A 54 10.01 -1.97 -18.36
N VAL A 55 9.25 -0.94 -18.73
CA VAL A 55 8.50 -0.07 -17.82
C VAL A 55 7.07 -0.02 -18.34
N HIS A 56 6.10 -0.29 -17.47
CA HIS A 56 4.69 -0.18 -17.81
C HIS A 56 4.17 1.21 -17.43
N VAL A 57 3.64 1.95 -18.41
CA VAL A 57 3.07 3.30 -18.19
C VAL A 57 1.67 3.34 -18.77
N GLN A 58 0.71 3.69 -17.94
CA GLN A 58 -0.68 3.80 -18.35
C GLN A 58 -1.39 4.98 -17.71
N ARG A 59 -2.42 5.47 -18.37
CA ARG A 59 -3.31 6.47 -17.80
C ARG A 59 -4.32 5.79 -16.90
N VAL A 60 -4.43 6.25 -15.64
CA VAL A 60 -5.54 5.87 -14.76
C VAL A 60 -6.83 6.44 -15.33
N LYS A 61 -7.81 5.59 -15.58
CA LYS A 61 -9.14 6.01 -16.07
C LYS A 61 -9.92 6.65 -14.94
N GLN A 62 -10.68 7.69 -15.29
CA GLN A 62 -11.61 8.32 -14.35
C GLN A 62 -12.60 7.26 -13.84
N ASN A 63 -12.81 7.19 -12.54
CA ASN A 63 -13.65 6.19 -11.86
C ASN A 63 -13.10 4.74 -11.84
N ASN A 64 -11.84 4.51 -12.14
CA ASN A 64 -11.23 3.20 -11.96
C ASN A 64 -10.51 3.12 -10.60
N GLN A 65 -11.29 3.05 -9.52
CA GLN A 65 -10.78 2.88 -8.16
C GLN A 65 -9.93 1.60 -8.04
N LYS A 66 -10.26 0.55 -8.79
CA LYS A 66 -9.51 -0.70 -8.77
C LYS A 66 -8.01 -0.52 -9.09
N GLU A 67 -7.66 0.31 -10.07
CA GLU A 67 -6.26 0.59 -10.40
C GLU A 67 -5.54 1.33 -9.26
N LEU A 68 -6.25 2.20 -8.52
CA LEU A 68 -5.71 2.90 -7.36
C LEU A 68 -5.52 1.96 -6.17
N TYR A 69 -6.49 1.06 -5.92
CA TYR A 69 -6.38 0.04 -4.88
C TYR A 69 -5.25 -0.95 -5.15
N GLU A 70 -5.02 -1.34 -6.42
CA GLU A 70 -3.90 -2.21 -6.78
C GLU A 70 -2.54 -1.58 -6.43
N MET A 71 -2.43 -0.26 -6.48
CA MET A 71 -1.20 0.44 -6.09
C MET A 71 -1.05 0.63 -4.59
N ALA A 72 -2.17 0.63 -3.86
CA ALA A 72 -2.18 0.74 -2.39
C ALA A 72 -2.01 -0.63 -1.70
N LYS A 73 -1.94 -1.72 -2.47
CA LYS A 73 -1.69 -3.05 -1.92
C LYS A 73 -0.33 -3.14 -1.23
N TYR A 74 -0.26 -4.09 -0.32
CA TYR A 74 0.90 -4.37 0.51
C TYR A 74 2.19 -4.53 -0.32
N THR A 75 3.32 -4.31 0.33
CA THR A 75 4.67 -4.40 -0.22
C THR A 75 5.09 -5.81 -0.68
N GLY A 76 4.27 -6.80 -0.43
CA GLY A 76 4.41 -8.19 -0.84
C GLY A 76 3.19 -8.98 -0.41
N LYS A 77 2.99 -10.16 -0.99
CA LYS A 77 1.93 -11.08 -0.55
C LYS A 77 2.43 -11.88 0.65
N ASP A 78 1.56 -12.09 1.64
CA ASP A 78 1.88 -12.91 2.82
C ASP A 78 2.39 -14.30 2.42
N SER A 79 1.76 -14.90 1.40
CA SER A 79 2.19 -16.18 0.83
C SER A 79 3.64 -16.19 0.35
N ASP A 80 4.17 -15.06 -0.09
CA ASP A 80 5.51 -14.98 -0.64
C ASP A 80 6.56 -14.99 0.48
N TYR A 81 6.43 -14.13 1.48
CA TYR A 81 7.43 -14.04 2.55
C TYR A 81 7.23 -15.04 3.68
N LEU A 82 6.04 -15.66 3.81
CA LEU A 82 5.79 -16.74 4.76
C LEU A 82 6.09 -18.13 4.18
N SER A 83 6.55 -18.23 2.94
CA SER A 83 6.81 -19.52 2.27
C SER A 83 7.88 -20.36 2.98
N ASN A 84 8.93 -19.74 3.49
CA ASN A 84 9.96 -20.38 4.32
C ASN A 84 10.83 -19.36 5.05
N GLN A 85 11.59 -19.82 6.05
CA GLN A 85 12.42 -18.97 6.91
C GLN A 85 13.48 -18.17 6.14
N LYS A 86 14.13 -18.75 5.13
CA LYS A 86 15.15 -18.08 4.31
C LYS A 86 14.55 -16.88 3.58
N VAL A 87 13.36 -17.07 2.99
CA VAL A 87 12.64 -16.01 2.28
C VAL A 87 12.24 -14.92 3.25
N PHE A 88 11.64 -15.26 4.39
CA PHE A 88 11.30 -14.30 5.44
C PHE A 88 12.50 -13.47 5.89
N ASP A 89 13.63 -14.13 6.20
CA ASP A 89 14.84 -13.44 6.64
C ASP A 89 15.37 -12.46 5.58
N THR A 90 15.25 -12.83 4.31
CA THR A 90 15.67 -11.98 3.19
C THR A 90 14.80 -10.73 3.09
N TYR A 91 13.46 -10.88 3.15
CA TYR A 91 12.53 -9.76 3.18
C TYR A 91 12.80 -8.88 4.38
N TYR A 92 12.87 -9.45 5.58
CA TYR A 92 13.09 -8.71 6.81
C TYR A 92 14.39 -7.90 6.78
N LYS A 93 15.51 -8.52 6.39
CA LYS A 93 16.81 -7.83 6.30
C LYS A 93 16.83 -6.72 5.25
N SER A 94 16.17 -6.97 4.11
CA SER A 94 16.16 -6.03 2.98
C SER A 94 15.25 -4.82 3.22
N LEU A 95 14.11 -5.02 3.89
CA LEU A 95 13.07 -4.00 4.05
C LEU A 95 13.10 -3.32 5.42
N LYS A 96 13.76 -3.92 6.42
CA LYS A 96 13.85 -3.35 7.77
C LYS A 96 14.41 -1.92 7.74
N GLY A 97 13.64 -0.99 8.30
CA GLY A 97 13.99 0.43 8.34
C GLY A 97 13.93 1.15 6.99
N LYS A 98 13.40 0.51 5.96
CA LYS A 98 13.19 1.15 4.66
C LYS A 98 11.79 1.72 4.56
N GLN A 99 11.68 2.89 3.94
CA GLN A 99 10.41 3.50 3.64
C GLN A 99 9.88 2.93 2.31
N VAL A 100 8.86 2.07 2.40
CA VAL A 100 8.29 1.37 1.23
C VAL A 100 7.24 2.21 0.51
N LEU A 101 6.63 3.18 1.18
CA LEU A 101 5.67 4.13 0.65
C LEU A 101 6.18 5.55 0.82
N VAL A 102 6.35 6.28 -0.27
CA VAL A 102 6.89 7.64 -0.29
C VAL A 102 5.94 8.58 -1.01
N TYR A 103 5.66 9.72 -0.41
CA TYR A 103 4.84 10.79 -0.99
C TYR A 103 5.71 11.98 -1.36
N SER A 104 5.48 12.56 -2.54
CA SER A 104 6.17 13.78 -2.99
C SER A 104 5.20 14.76 -3.65
N GLY A 105 5.61 16.02 -3.81
CA GLY A 105 4.82 17.05 -4.46
C GLY A 105 3.40 17.15 -3.90
N LEU A 106 2.41 17.17 -4.79
CA LEU A 106 0.99 17.29 -4.45
C LEU A 106 0.50 16.19 -3.49
N PHE A 107 1.02 14.97 -3.60
CA PHE A 107 0.62 13.88 -2.71
C PHE A 107 1.13 14.08 -1.27
N LYS A 108 2.29 14.72 -1.09
CA LYS A 108 2.77 15.08 0.24
C LYS A 108 1.88 16.14 0.90
N GLU A 109 1.45 17.11 0.11
CA GLU A 109 0.52 18.15 0.59
C GLU A 109 -0.86 17.56 0.93
N ALA A 110 -1.39 16.70 0.06
CA ALA A 110 -2.67 16.01 0.30
C ALA A 110 -2.62 15.15 1.57
N ARG A 111 -1.52 14.40 1.77
CA ARG A 111 -1.32 13.61 2.99
C ARG A 111 -1.28 14.48 4.24
N LYS A 112 -0.65 15.66 4.17
CA LYS A 112 -0.66 16.60 5.30
C LYS A 112 -2.08 17.05 5.61
N LYS A 113 -2.84 17.49 4.62
CA LYS A 113 -4.25 17.89 4.80
C LYS A 113 -5.12 16.78 5.38
N LEU A 114 -4.90 15.54 4.94
CA LEU A 114 -5.60 14.38 5.50
C LEU A 114 -5.28 14.19 6.99
N LYS A 115 -4.01 14.32 7.39
CA LYS A 115 -3.59 14.24 8.79
C LYS A 115 -4.12 15.40 9.64
N ASP A 116 -4.23 16.58 9.05
CA ASP A 116 -4.72 17.79 9.72
C ASP A 116 -6.27 17.77 9.83
N GLY A 117 -6.96 16.77 9.26
CA GLY A 117 -8.43 16.63 9.28
C GLY A 117 -9.14 17.42 8.18
N ASP A 118 -8.44 18.19 7.36
CA ASP A 118 -9.01 19.02 6.30
C ASP A 118 -9.74 18.21 5.21
N LEU A 119 -9.48 16.90 5.13
CA LEU A 119 -10.05 15.98 4.14
C LEU A 119 -10.96 14.92 4.75
N ASP A 120 -11.40 15.08 6.00
CA ASP A 120 -12.23 14.10 6.70
C ASP A 120 -13.55 13.81 5.97
N TYR A 121 -14.06 14.79 5.25
CA TYR A 121 -15.26 14.65 4.41
C TYR A 121 -15.09 13.65 3.23
N LEU A 122 -13.85 13.24 2.92
CA LEU A 122 -13.55 12.23 1.89
C LEU A 122 -13.40 10.82 2.46
N LYS A 123 -13.37 10.67 3.78
CA LYS A 123 -13.25 9.36 4.42
C LYS A 123 -14.54 8.57 4.19
N GLU A 124 -14.38 7.33 3.75
CA GLU A 124 -15.49 6.39 3.73
C GLU A 124 -15.84 6.03 5.18
N ILE A 125 -17.11 6.19 5.55
CA ILE A 125 -17.60 5.70 6.82
C ILE A 125 -17.79 4.19 6.65
N ASP A 126 -17.08 3.39 7.44
CA ASP A 126 -17.33 1.95 7.50
C ASP A 126 -18.74 1.74 8.10
N PRO A 127 -19.70 1.22 7.32
CA PRO A 127 -21.05 0.97 7.80
C PRO A 127 -21.12 -0.29 8.66
N THR A 128 -20.02 -0.99 8.91
CA THR A 128 -19.99 -2.22 9.69
C THR A 128 -20.37 -1.92 11.15
N GLU A 129 -21.39 -2.57 11.62
CA GLU A 129 -21.78 -2.51 13.02
C GLU A 129 -21.07 -3.59 13.82
N TYR A 130 -20.11 -3.20 14.64
CA TYR A 130 -19.42 -4.10 15.55
C TYR A 130 -20.30 -4.34 16.79
N VAL A 131 -20.66 -5.59 17.03
CA VAL A 131 -21.58 -5.97 18.09
C VAL A 131 -20.93 -6.78 19.21
N TYR A 132 -19.78 -7.40 18.93
CA TYR A 132 -19.09 -8.28 19.88
C TYR A 132 -17.64 -7.87 20.06
N GLN A 133 -17.14 -8.05 21.28
CA GLN A 133 -15.71 -8.06 21.61
C GLN A 133 -15.31 -9.49 21.97
N ILE A 134 -14.26 -10.00 21.34
CA ILE A 134 -13.74 -11.35 21.56
C ILE A 134 -12.31 -11.23 22.07
N PHE A 135 -12.05 -11.77 23.26
CA PHE A 135 -10.71 -11.86 23.80
C PHE A 135 -10.05 -13.17 23.38
N TYR A 136 -8.85 -13.08 22.84
CA TYR A 136 -8.02 -14.21 22.49
C TYR A 136 -6.78 -14.24 23.38
N MET A 137 -6.49 -15.41 23.96
CA MET A 137 -5.25 -15.64 24.71
C MET A 137 -4.34 -16.58 23.96
N TRP A 138 -3.07 -16.22 23.87
CA TRP A 138 -2.03 -17.07 23.32
C TRP A 138 -1.63 -18.15 24.32
N ASN A 139 -1.78 -19.43 23.95
CA ASN A 139 -1.46 -20.58 24.81
C ASN A 139 -0.10 -21.24 24.45
N GLN A 140 0.80 -20.54 23.77
CA GLN A 140 2.08 -21.00 23.25
C GLN A 140 2.02 -21.82 21.95
N LYS A 141 0.83 -22.11 21.43
CA LYS A 141 0.62 -22.83 20.16
C LYS A 141 -0.39 -22.14 19.25
N GLU A 142 -1.44 -21.63 19.81
CA GLU A 142 -2.57 -21.04 19.10
C GLU A 142 -3.28 -19.98 19.93
N TYR A 143 -4.05 -19.13 19.30
CA TYR A 143 -4.95 -18.21 19.96
C TYR A 143 -6.26 -18.92 20.33
N LEU A 144 -6.59 -18.93 21.60
CA LEU A 144 -7.87 -19.44 22.10
C LEU A 144 -8.79 -18.28 22.44
N ALA A 145 -10.00 -18.29 21.90
CA ALA A 145 -11.05 -17.37 22.33
C ALA A 145 -11.42 -17.70 23.79
N SER A 146 -11.24 -16.73 24.69
CA SER A 146 -11.53 -16.92 26.11
C SER A 146 -12.90 -16.39 26.49
N GLU A 147 -13.29 -15.24 25.96
CA GLU A 147 -14.50 -14.54 26.36
C GLU A 147 -15.10 -13.81 25.15
N ILE A 148 -16.43 -13.77 25.08
CA ILE A 148 -17.20 -13.04 24.07
C ILE A 148 -18.20 -12.17 24.82
N PHE A 149 -18.15 -10.86 24.56
CA PHE A 149 -19.05 -9.89 25.17
C PHE A 149 -19.80 -9.10 24.10
N ASP A 150 -21.04 -8.78 24.37
CA ASP A 150 -21.77 -7.77 23.59
C ASP A 150 -21.21 -6.39 23.93
N LEU A 151 -20.93 -5.60 22.90
CA LEU A 151 -20.53 -4.21 23.08
C LEU A 151 -21.74 -3.36 23.48
N THR A 152 -21.53 -2.50 24.46
CA THR A 152 -22.49 -1.41 24.77
C THR A 152 -22.53 -0.39 23.65
N ASP A 153 -23.56 0.42 23.58
CA ASP A 153 -23.69 1.47 22.55
C ASP A 153 -22.56 2.51 22.62
N GLU A 154 -21.98 2.73 23.78
CA GLU A 154 -20.86 3.63 23.99
C GLU A 154 -19.56 3.02 23.44
N GLU A 155 -19.30 1.75 23.76
CA GLU A 155 -18.15 1.00 23.25
C GLU A 155 -18.21 0.82 21.73
N LYS A 156 -19.40 0.58 21.16
CA LYS A 156 -19.59 0.54 19.69
C LYS A 156 -19.17 1.85 19.02
N ARG A 157 -19.53 2.99 19.61
CA ARG A 157 -19.12 4.31 19.10
C ARG A 157 -17.62 4.51 19.21
N GLU A 158 -17.01 4.16 20.34
CA GLU A 158 -15.57 4.28 20.54
C GLU A 158 -14.76 3.39 19.61
N VAL A 159 -15.18 2.14 19.41
CA VAL A 159 -14.51 1.19 18.51
C VAL A 159 -14.53 1.70 17.08
N ASN A 160 -15.69 2.15 16.59
CA ASN A 160 -15.81 2.71 15.26
C ASN A 160 -14.92 3.94 15.09
N GLN A 161 -14.84 4.82 16.08
CA GLN A 161 -13.97 6.00 16.04
C GLN A 161 -12.48 5.62 16.09
N LYS A 162 -12.10 4.64 16.93
CA LYS A 162 -10.71 4.17 17.02
C LYS A 162 -10.25 3.47 15.75
N MET A 163 -11.06 2.62 15.14
CA MET A 163 -10.71 1.95 13.89
C MET A 163 -10.45 2.93 12.75
N ILE A 164 -11.21 4.02 12.69
CA ILE A 164 -10.95 5.09 11.73
C ILE A 164 -9.57 5.71 11.99
N ASN A 165 -9.19 5.92 13.25
CA ASN A 165 -7.93 6.53 13.64
C ASN A 165 -6.74 5.56 13.45
N GLU A 166 -6.88 4.27 13.77
CA GLU A 166 -5.83 3.24 13.62
C GLU A 166 -5.48 2.99 12.15
N ILE A 167 -6.48 2.94 11.26
CA ILE A 167 -6.25 2.87 9.81
C ILE A 167 -5.41 4.08 9.32
N GLU A 168 -5.40 5.18 10.06
CA GLU A 168 -4.61 6.38 9.76
C GLU A 168 -3.19 6.31 10.33
N GLU A 169 -2.97 5.65 11.46
CA GLU A 169 -1.66 5.54 12.10
C GLU A 169 -0.79 4.45 11.47
N GLU A 170 -1.37 3.37 10.97
CA GLU A 170 -0.67 2.29 10.27
C GLU A 170 -0.27 2.63 8.82
N LYS A 171 -0.69 3.78 8.30
CA LYS A 171 -0.36 4.30 6.95
C LYS A 171 0.66 5.43 7.02
#